data_05f3b48f95d4fa6d598969a8b6db039f
#
_entry.id   05f3b48f95d4fa6d598969a8b6db039f
#
_cell.length_a   1.000
_cell.length_b   1.000
_cell.length_c   1.000
_cell.angle_alpha   90.00
_cell.angle_beta   90.00
_cell.angle_gamma   90.00
#
_symmetry.space_group_name_H-M   'P 1'
#
loop_
_entity.id
_entity.type
_entity.pdbx_description
1 polymer ?
#
loop_
_entity_poly.entity_id
_entity_poly.type
_entity_poly.pdbx_seq_one_letter_code
_entity_poly.pdbx_strand_id
1 'polypeptide(L)'
;WTIVRKLIHTMDWNANPGRNQKYYVKDKNTGKILGLISLGSDVTTIKVRDDYIGWKKDDKFVEHKLNNTAIASTIVCVQPLGFNMLGGKLIAALTTCSDVRNQWKKDYDDTLVGVTTTSLYGAHSQYNGIPHWKTLGESAGKIMIKPDDSVYLVWNKWLKENHPAVSYTHLTLPTTRCVWV
;
A
#
# COMPACT_ATOMS: atom_id res chain seq x y z
N TRP A 1 -17.16 -1.22 2.72
CA TRP A 1 -15.77 -1.14 2.26
C TRP A 1 -15.04 -2.48 2.45
N THR A 2 -15.01 -3.02 3.65
CA THR A 2 -14.30 -4.28 3.98
C THR A 2 -14.76 -5.46 3.11
N ILE A 3 -16.05 -5.60 2.87
CA ILE A 3 -16.60 -6.68 2.01
C ILE A 3 -16.08 -6.53 0.58
N VAL A 4 -16.20 -5.33 -0.01
CA VAL A 4 -15.73 -5.08 -1.37
C VAL A 4 -14.21 -5.32 -1.47
N ARG A 5 -13.46 -4.84 -0.48
CA ARG A 5 -12.01 -5.06 -0.44
C ARG A 5 -11.64 -6.54 -0.41
N LYS A 6 -12.34 -7.37 0.37
CA LYS A 6 -12.12 -8.82 0.41
C LYS A 6 -12.42 -9.52 -0.91
N LEU A 7 -13.36 -8.98 -1.70
CA LEU A 7 -13.70 -9.55 -3.00
C LEU A 7 -12.68 -9.22 -4.10
N ILE A 8 -12.00 -8.08 -4.00
CA ILE A 8 -11.13 -7.58 -5.09
C ILE A 8 -9.64 -7.65 -4.77
N HIS A 9 -9.26 -7.94 -3.54
CA HIS A 9 -7.86 -7.93 -3.11
C HIS A 9 -7.49 -9.26 -2.45
N THR A 10 -6.40 -9.85 -2.92
CA THR A 10 -5.95 -11.19 -2.49
C THR A 10 -5.17 -11.19 -1.18
N MET A 11 -4.65 -10.03 -0.76
CA MET A 11 -3.90 -9.96 0.50
C MET A 11 -4.82 -9.86 1.71
N ASP A 12 -4.43 -10.49 2.79
CA ASP A 12 -5.10 -10.34 4.07
C ASP A 12 -5.13 -8.87 4.51
N TRP A 13 -6.17 -8.53 5.22
CA TRP A 13 -6.34 -7.20 5.74
C TRP A 13 -6.50 -7.23 7.25
N ASN A 14 -5.57 -6.58 7.91
CA ASN A 14 -5.65 -6.29 9.33
C ASN A 14 -5.95 -4.81 9.51
N ALA A 15 -6.81 -4.49 10.46
CA ALA A 15 -7.06 -3.10 10.81
C ALA A 15 -5.78 -2.49 11.38
N ASN A 16 -5.33 -1.38 10.81
CA ASN A 16 -4.26 -0.61 11.42
C ASN A 16 -4.78 0.02 12.72
N PRO A 17 -4.03 -0.05 13.81
CA PRO A 17 -4.36 0.70 15.02
C PRO A 17 -4.29 2.20 14.74
N GLY A 18 -5.10 2.98 15.45
CA GLY A 18 -5.10 4.43 15.36
C GLY A 18 -5.99 4.97 14.25
N ARG A 19 -5.52 6.01 13.58
CA ARG A 19 -6.26 6.69 12.52
C ARG A 19 -6.52 5.78 11.35
N ASN A 20 -7.70 5.86 10.78
CA ASN A 20 -8.06 5.04 9.62
C ASN A 20 -9.17 5.73 8.80
N GLN A 21 -8.84 6.05 7.55
CA GLN A 21 -9.81 6.55 6.57
C GLN A 21 -9.91 5.58 5.40
N LYS A 22 -11.13 5.34 4.94
CA LYS A 22 -11.45 4.37 3.88
C LYS A 22 -12.29 5.06 2.82
N TYR A 23 -11.84 5.01 1.58
CA TYR A 23 -12.48 5.68 0.47
C TYR A 23 -12.89 4.70 -0.61
N TYR A 24 -14.03 5.01 -1.23
CA TYR A 24 -14.41 4.50 -2.54
C TYR A 24 -14.05 5.55 -3.58
N VAL A 25 -13.29 5.16 -4.59
CA VAL A 25 -13.15 5.95 -5.80
C VAL A 25 -14.25 5.53 -6.75
N LYS A 26 -15.12 6.46 -7.12
CA LYS A 26 -16.28 6.21 -7.98
C LYS A 26 -16.22 7.07 -9.23
N ASP A 27 -16.67 6.52 -10.33
CA ASP A 27 -16.98 7.31 -11.52
C ASP A 27 -18.20 8.19 -11.25
N LYS A 28 -18.06 9.48 -11.51
CA LYS A 28 -19.11 10.47 -11.22
C LYS A 28 -20.39 10.25 -12.02
N ASN A 29 -20.24 9.80 -13.28
CA ASN A 29 -21.37 9.69 -14.19
C ASN A 29 -22.15 8.39 -13.98
N THR A 30 -21.44 7.30 -13.76
CA THR A 30 -22.05 5.97 -13.63
C THR A 30 -22.24 5.50 -12.20
N GLY A 31 -21.60 6.15 -11.21
CA GLY A 31 -21.59 5.74 -9.81
C GLY A 31 -20.81 4.45 -9.54
N LYS A 32 -20.20 3.85 -10.56
CA LYS A 32 -19.46 2.59 -10.44
C LYS A 32 -18.17 2.78 -9.67
N ILE A 33 -17.83 1.79 -8.85
CA ILE A 33 -16.59 1.80 -8.05
C ILE A 33 -15.41 1.47 -8.97
N LEU A 34 -14.44 2.38 -9.03
CA LEU A 34 -13.19 2.25 -9.80
C LEU A 34 -12.05 1.71 -8.93
N GLY A 35 -12.08 1.99 -7.64
CA GLY A 35 -11.03 1.55 -6.73
C GLY A 35 -11.32 1.84 -5.27
N LEU A 36 -10.43 1.33 -4.43
CA LEU A 36 -10.46 1.50 -2.98
C LEU A 36 -9.14 2.09 -2.50
N ILE A 37 -9.24 2.97 -1.52
CA ILE A 37 -8.10 3.54 -0.80
C ILE A 37 -8.33 3.34 0.70
N SER A 38 -7.29 2.99 1.43
CA SER A 38 -7.24 3.06 2.88
C SER A 38 -5.97 3.76 3.32
N LEU A 39 -6.13 4.82 4.10
CA LEU A 39 -5.06 5.55 4.76
C LEU A 39 -5.14 5.29 6.27
N GLY A 40 -4.02 5.07 6.89
CA GLY A 40 -3.93 4.85 8.34
C GLY A 40 -2.80 5.64 8.97
N SER A 41 -2.69 5.57 10.30
CA SER A 41 -1.52 6.10 11.01
C SER A 41 -0.25 5.55 10.39
N ASP A 42 0.71 6.43 10.15
CA ASP A 42 1.97 6.02 9.51
C ASP A 42 2.80 5.12 10.45
N VAL A 43 3.63 4.30 9.86
CA VAL A 43 4.52 3.40 10.60
C VAL A 43 5.57 4.21 11.34
N THR A 44 5.74 3.94 12.61
CA THR A 44 6.63 4.71 13.50
C THR A 44 8.10 4.73 13.06
N THR A 45 8.55 3.65 12.41
CA THR A 45 9.94 3.54 11.97
C THR A 45 10.02 2.98 10.55
N ILE A 46 10.26 3.87 9.60
CA ILE A 46 10.62 3.55 8.22
C ILE A 46 11.92 4.29 7.93
N LYS A 47 13.04 3.60 8.06
CA LYS A 47 14.37 4.21 7.98
C LYS A 47 14.56 5.06 6.74
N VAL A 48 14.23 4.54 5.55
CA VAL A 48 14.41 5.27 4.28
C VAL A 48 13.57 6.55 4.18
N ARG A 49 12.38 6.56 4.81
CA ARG A 49 11.54 7.76 4.93
C ARG A 49 12.17 8.75 5.90
N ASP A 50 12.51 8.25 7.09
CA ASP A 50 13.04 9.09 8.17
C ASP A 50 14.35 9.75 7.75
N ASP A 51 15.24 9.02 7.08
CA ASP A 51 16.49 9.54 6.53
C ASP A 51 16.24 10.58 5.42
N TYR A 52 15.24 10.35 4.55
CA TYR A 52 14.89 11.27 3.48
C TYR A 52 14.35 12.61 3.99
N ILE A 53 13.52 12.58 5.03
CA ILE A 53 12.93 13.78 5.64
C ILE A 53 13.93 14.44 6.60
N GLY A 54 14.90 13.69 7.11
CA GLY A 54 15.81 14.12 8.16
C GLY A 54 15.22 14.02 9.57
N TRP A 55 14.20 13.14 9.76
CA TRP A 55 13.55 12.97 11.05
C TRP A 55 14.41 12.21 12.04
N LYS A 56 14.52 12.77 13.25
CA LYS A 56 15.01 12.11 14.45
C LYS A 56 13.84 11.53 15.25
N LYS A 57 14.15 10.82 16.32
CA LYS A 57 13.13 10.22 17.19
C LYS A 57 12.21 11.28 17.79
N ASP A 58 12.78 12.38 18.26
CA ASP A 58 12.03 13.45 18.93
C ASP A 58 11.07 14.16 17.99
N ASP A 59 11.45 14.42 16.75
CA ASP A 59 10.57 14.99 15.73
C ASP A 59 9.26 14.19 15.57
N LYS A 60 9.37 12.86 15.63
CA LYS A 60 8.24 11.97 15.43
C LYS A 60 7.32 11.90 16.64
N PHE A 61 7.88 11.81 17.83
CA PHE A 61 7.14 11.47 19.05
C PHE A 61 6.91 12.66 19.98
N VAL A 62 7.85 13.58 20.10
CA VAL A 62 7.72 14.77 20.94
C VAL A 62 7.04 15.90 20.18
N GLU A 63 7.46 16.15 18.93
CA GLU A 63 6.87 17.19 18.10
C GLU A 63 5.65 16.70 17.29
N HIS A 64 5.29 15.42 17.45
CA HIS A 64 4.13 14.78 16.80
C HIS A 64 4.09 14.89 15.27
N LYS A 65 5.23 15.14 14.60
CA LYS A 65 5.30 15.28 13.13
C LYS A 65 4.81 14.05 12.38
N LEU A 66 4.87 12.87 13.00
CA LEU A 66 4.35 11.64 12.43
C LEU A 66 2.83 11.71 12.15
N ASN A 67 2.09 12.52 12.89
CA ASN A 67 0.66 12.73 12.70
C ASN A 67 0.30 13.43 11.37
N ASN A 68 1.30 14.09 10.77
CA ASN A 68 1.15 14.77 9.48
C ASN A 68 1.42 13.84 8.28
N THR A 69 1.67 12.57 8.54
CA THR A 69 1.85 11.55 7.50
C THR A 69 0.91 10.37 7.68
N ALA A 70 0.64 9.68 6.61
CA ALA A 70 -0.22 8.50 6.61
C ALA A 70 0.41 7.36 5.82
N ILE A 71 0.13 6.12 6.21
CA ILE A 71 0.41 4.96 5.37
C ILE A 71 -0.81 4.62 4.53
N ALA A 72 -0.61 4.49 3.23
CA ALA A 72 -1.61 3.95 2.33
C ALA A 72 -1.51 2.41 2.33
N SER A 73 -2.32 1.79 3.17
CA SER A 73 -2.33 0.34 3.36
C SER A 73 -3.14 -0.41 2.30
N THR A 74 -4.00 0.29 1.57
CA THR A 74 -4.76 -0.27 0.45
C THR A 74 -4.83 0.76 -0.66
N ILE A 75 -4.33 0.40 -1.82
CA ILE A 75 -4.47 1.14 -3.08
C ILE A 75 -4.76 0.09 -4.15
N VAL A 76 -6.03 -0.10 -4.48
CA VAL A 76 -6.45 -1.16 -5.40
C VAL A 76 -7.52 -0.66 -6.35
N CYS A 77 -7.37 -0.99 -7.63
CA CYS A 77 -8.38 -0.75 -8.65
C CYS A 77 -9.34 -1.95 -8.78
N VAL A 78 -10.58 -1.68 -9.16
CA VAL A 78 -11.62 -2.70 -9.34
C VAL A 78 -11.63 -3.16 -10.78
N GLN A 79 -11.61 -4.48 -10.99
CA GLN A 79 -11.81 -5.11 -12.30
C GLN A 79 -13.28 -5.01 -12.74
N PRO A 80 -13.57 -4.88 -14.05
CA PRO A 80 -12.65 -4.57 -15.15
C PRO A 80 -12.42 -3.06 -15.33
N LEU A 81 -13.16 -2.23 -14.60
CA LEU A 81 -13.24 -0.78 -14.85
C LEU A 81 -11.96 -0.03 -14.49
N GLY A 82 -11.40 -0.33 -13.34
CA GLY A 82 -10.20 0.37 -12.87
C GLY A 82 -8.92 -0.18 -13.50
N PHE A 83 -8.84 -1.50 -13.71
CA PHE A 83 -7.60 -2.15 -14.12
C PHE A 83 -7.22 -1.85 -15.58
N ASN A 84 -8.14 -2.01 -16.51
CA ASN A 84 -7.84 -1.90 -17.94
C ASN A 84 -7.73 -0.46 -18.45
N MET A 85 -8.42 0.48 -17.82
CA MET A 85 -8.54 1.85 -18.33
C MET A 85 -7.64 2.83 -17.57
N LEU A 86 -7.69 2.80 -16.27
CA LEU A 86 -7.07 3.80 -15.39
C LEU A 86 -5.97 3.19 -14.52
N GLY A 87 -6.04 1.92 -14.27
CA GLY A 87 -5.07 1.17 -13.48
C GLY A 87 -4.88 1.69 -12.07
N GLY A 88 -3.92 1.10 -11.38
CA GLY A 88 -3.56 1.49 -10.03
C GLY A 88 -2.96 2.90 -9.93
N LYS A 89 -2.45 3.49 -11.03
CA LYS A 89 -1.85 4.84 -11.02
C LYS A 89 -2.84 5.93 -10.64
N LEU A 90 -4.06 5.91 -11.22
CA LEU A 90 -5.09 6.88 -10.85
C LEU A 90 -5.46 6.73 -9.37
N ILE A 91 -5.71 5.49 -8.93
CA ILE A 91 -6.09 5.26 -7.53
C ILE A 91 -4.96 5.71 -6.57
N ALA A 92 -3.71 5.45 -6.94
CA ALA A 92 -2.56 5.92 -6.19
C ALA A 92 -2.45 7.45 -6.16
N ALA A 93 -2.61 8.11 -7.31
CA ALA A 93 -2.55 9.57 -7.39
C ALA A 93 -3.65 10.24 -6.53
N LEU A 94 -4.83 9.63 -6.45
CA LEU A 94 -5.94 10.15 -5.66
C LEU A 94 -5.72 10.05 -4.14
N THR A 95 -4.76 9.29 -3.65
CA THR A 95 -4.45 9.25 -2.20
C THR A 95 -4.00 10.58 -1.64
N THR A 96 -3.54 11.49 -2.49
CA THR A 96 -3.00 12.80 -2.12
C THR A 96 -3.82 13.98 -2.64
N CYS A 97 -5.01 13.71 -3.19
CA CYS A 97 -5.88 14.77 -3.67
C CYS A 97 -6.38 15.67 -2.53
N SER A 98 -6.87 16.85 -2.89
CA SER A 98 -7.38 17.84 -1.93
C SER A 98 -8.47 17.30 -1.03
N ASP A 99 -9.37 16.47 -1.58
CA ASP A 99 -10.49 15.91 -0.80
C ASP A 99 -9.99 15.00 0.32
N VAL A 100 -8.99 14.16 0.05
CA VAL A 100 -8.36 13.30 1.07
C VAL A 100 -7.68 14.15 2.13
N ARG A 101 -6.92 15.17 1.74
CA ARG A 101 -6.22 16.07 2.67
C ARG A 101 -7.19 16.85 3.54
N ASN A 102 -8.26 17.38 2.94
CA ASN A 102 -9.30 18.12 3.65
C ASN A 102 -10.04 17.22 4.63
N GLN A 103 -10.36 15.99 4.23
CA GLN A 103 -11.01 15.03 5.11
C GLN A 103 -10.09 14.63 6.27
N TRP A 104 -8.79 14.44 6.01
CA TRP A 104 -7.81 14.17 7.06
C TRP A 104 -7.77 15.30 8.10
N LYS A 105 -7.69 16.56 7.62
CA LYS A 105 -7.71 17.73 8.49
C LYS A 105 -9.00 17.82 9.31
N LYS A 106 -10.14 17.53 8.69
CA LYS A 106 -11.44 17.54 9.35
C LYS A 106 -11.56 16.50 10.47
N ASP A 107 -11.04 15.28 10.22
CA ASP A 107 -11.23 14.17 11.15
C ASP A 107 -10.20 14.17 12.29
N TYR A 108 -9.00 14.68 12.05
CA TYR A 108 -7.87 14.57 12.99
C TYR A 108 -7.25 15.88 13.41
N ASP A 109 -7.69 16.98 12.84
CA ASP A 109 -7.13 18.34 13.03
C ASP A 109 -5.64 18.48 12.67
N ASP A 110 -5.07 17.50 11.97
CA ASP A 110 -3.69 17.49 11.48
C ASP A 110 -3.65 17.70 9.96
N THR A 111 -2.61 18.38 9.49
CA THR A 111 -2.41 18.58 8.05
C THR A 111 -1.67 17.38 7.45
N LEU A 112 -2.30 16.66 6.53
CA LEU A 112 -1.64 15.58 5.80
C LEU A 112 -0.64 16.17 4.80
N VAL A 113 0.66 16.00 5.06
CA VAL A 113 1.76 16.51 4.21
C VAL A 113 2.40 15.41 3.35
N GLY A 114 2.22 14.14 3.70
CA GLY A 114 2.78 13.03 2.95
C GLY A 114 2.05 11.72 3.17
N VAL A 115 2.13 10.88 2.16
CA VAL A 115 1.59 9.51 2.21
C VAL A 115 2.70 8.55 1.87
N THR A 116 2.90 7.56 2.70
CA THR A 116 3.84 6.46 2.46
C THR A 116 3.10 5.22 1.99
N THR A 117 3.74 4.42 1.18
CA THR A 117 3.25 3.08 0.84
C THR A 117 4.41 2.16 0.55
N THR A 118 4.15 0.87 0.61
CA THR A 118 5.13 -0.15 0.26
C THR A 118 4.69 -0.88 -0.99
N SER A 119 5.61 -1.06 -1.94
CA SER A 119 5.35 -1.80 -3.16
C SER A 119 5.82 -3.24 -3.02
N LEU A 120 4.96 -4.19 -3.36
CA LEU A 120 5.32 -5.61 -3.39
C LEU A 120 6.12 -6.00 -4.64
N TYR A 121 6.07 -5.17 -5.69
CA TYR A 121 6.63 -5.49 -7.00
C TYR A 121 8.00 -4.86 -7.28
N GLY A 122 8.69 -4.37 -6.27
CA GLY A 122 10.05 -3.83 -6.39
C GLY A 122 10.16 -2.70 -7.42
N ALA A 123 11.02 -2.89 -8.44
CA ALA A 123 11.30 -1.86 -9.45
C ALA A 123 10.11 -1.50 -10.34
N HIS A 124 9.23 -2.46 -10.62
CA HIS A 124 8.06 -2.28 -11.48
C HIS A 124 6.81 -2.12 -10.62
N SER A 125 6.48 -0.88 -10.31
CA SER A 125 5.38 -0.54 -9.41
C SER A 125 4.36 0.35 -10.11
N GLN A 126 3.09 0.21 -9.73
CA GLN A 126 2.03 1.12 -10.15
C GLN A 126 2.30 2.57 -9.76
N TYR A 127 3.20 2.82 -8.84
CA TYR A 127 3.54 4.17 -8.36
C TYR A 127 4.58 4.89 -9.22
N ASN A 128 5.25 4.16 -10.12
CA ASN A 128 6.29 4.75 -10.98
C ASN A 128 5.69 5.74 -11.98
N GLY A 129 6.31 6.92 -12.10
CA GLY A 129 5.90 7.96 -13.04
C GLY A 129 4.63 8.72 -12.66
N ILE A 130 4.16 8.62 -11.42
CA ILE A 130 3.14 9.51 -10.88
C ILE A 130 3.83 10.78 -10.39
N PRO A 131 3.36 11.98 -10.79
CA PRO A 131 3.89 13.24 -10.28
C PRO A 131 3.88 13.26 -8.74
N HIS A 132 4.94 13.79 -8.16
CA HIS A 132 5.14 13.92 -6.71
C HIS A 132 5.35 12.61 -5.94
N TRP A 133 5.29 11.45 -6.59
CA TRP A 133 5.65 10.18 -5.97
C TRP A 133 7.13 9.88 -6.18
N LYS A 134 7.82 9.56 -5.09
CA LYS A 134 9.26 9.28 -5.09
C LYS A 134 9.56 7.93 -4.49
N THR A 135 10.37 7.14 -5.17
CA THR A 135 10.92 5.91 -4.61
C THR A 135 12.08 6.28 -3.68
N LEU A 136 11.97 5.95 -2.42
CA LEU A 136 12.98 6.28 -1.41
C LEU A 136 14.01 5.16 -1.21
N GLY A 137 13.64 3.92 -1.47
CA GLY A 137 14.51 2.77 -1.28
C GLY A 137 13.74 1.51 -0.87
N GLU A 138 14.47 0.56 -0.33
CA GLU A 138 13.92 -0.73 0.11
C GLU A 138 13.72 -0.71 1.62
N SER A 139 12.55 -1.20 2.08
CA SER A 139 12.31 -1.41 3.50
C SER A 139 12.85 -2.78 3.93
N ALA A 140 13.24 -2.89 5.20
CA ALA A 140 13.67 -4.18 5.77
C ALA A 140 12.52 -5.18 5.96
N GLY A 141 11.26 -4.75 5.77
CA GLY A 141 10.09 -5.61 5.89
C GLY A 141 10.04 -6.64 4.76
N LYS A 142 9.77 -7.88 5.12
CA LYS A 142 9.54 -8.96 4.17
C LYS A 142 8.10 -9.43 4.33
N ILE A 143 7.36 -9.45 3.23
CA ILE A 143 6.04 -10.07 3.20
C ILE A 143 6.20 -11.39 2.46
N MET A 144 5.91 -12.48 3.14
CA MET A 144 5.87 -13.80 2.56
C MET A 144 4.40 -14.10 2.21
N ILE A 145 4.10 -14.17 0.91
CA ILE A 145 2.80 -14.63 0.43
C ILE A 145 2.95 -16.10 0.12
N LYS A 146 2.32 -16.92 0.93
CA LYS A 146 2.26 -18.37 0.70
C LYS A 146 0.82 -18.86 0.95
N PRO A 147 0.40 -19.93 0.29
CA PRO A 147 -0.81 -20.65 0.65
C PRO A 147 -0.73 -21.16 2.11
N ASP A 148 -1.87 -21.58 2.67
CA ASP A 148 -1.88 -22.29 3.95
C ASP A 148 -0.86 -23.44 3.94
N ASP A 149 -0.25 -23.70 5.10
CA ASP A 149 0.84 -24.65 5.20
C ASP A 149 0.50 -26.04 4.64
N SER A 150 -0.73 -26.50 4.83
CA SER A 150 -1.22 -27.78 4.28
C SER A 150 -1.19 -27.78 2.75
N VAL A 151 -1.66 -26.72 2.12
CA VAL A 151 -1.68 -26.56 0.66
C VAL A 151 -0.25 -26.36 0.14
N TYR A 152 0.53 -25.53 0.83
CA TYR A 152 1.92 -25.26 0.46
C TYR A 152 2.78 -26.53 0.43
N LEU A 153 2.66 -27.39 1.44
CA LEU A 153 3.43 -28.64 1.52
C LEU A 153 3.09 -29.61 0.40
N VAL A 154 1.80 -29.75 0.05
CA VAL A 154 1.37 -30.60 -1.06
C VAL A 154 1.91 -30.08 -2.39
N TRP A 155 1.76 -28.78 -2.68
CA TRP A 155 2.26 -28.19 -3.91
C TRP A 155 3.77 -28.19 -4.01
N ASN A 156 4.47 -27.94 -2.92
CA ASN A 156 5.94 -27.97 -2.89
C ASN A 156 6.48 -29.38 -3.18
N LYS A 157 5.85 -30.40 -2.60
CA LYS A 157 6.19 -31.80 -2.89
C LYS A 157 5.96 -32.12 -4.37
N TRP A 158 4.79 -31.78 -4.90
CA TRP A 158 4.45 -32.03 -6.30
C TRP A 158 5.41 -31.29 -7.26
N LEU A 159 5.74 -30.03 -6.98
CA LEU A 159 6.69 -29.24 -7.78
C LEU A 159 8.09 -29.86 -7.77
N LYS A 160 8.57 -30.33 -6.64
CA LYS A 160 9.87 -30.99 -6.56
C LYS A 160 9.93 -32.26 -7.40
N GLU A 161 8.84 -32.99 -7.43
CA GLU A 161 8.77 -34.28 -8.18
C GLU A 161 8.59 -34.03 -9.69
N ASN A 162 7.82 -33.05 -10.10
CA ASN A 162 7.45 -32.85 -11.51
C ASN A 162 8.21 -31.71 -12.20
N HIS A 163 8.65 -30.69 -11.45
CA HIS A 163 9.33 -29.51 -11.97
C HIS A 163 10.49 -29.05 -11.06
N PRO A 164 11.55 -29.86 -10.91
CA PRO A 164 12.62 -29.59 -9.97
C PRO A 164 13.28 -28.22 -10.18
N ALA A 165 13.41 -27.75 -11.42
CA ALA A 165 13.97 -26.44 -11.74
C ALA A 165 13.15 -25.27 -11.18
N VAL A 166 11.84 -25.44 -11.03
CA VAL A 166 10.91 -24.41 -10.52
C VAL A 166 10.83 -24.44 -9.00
N SER A 167 11.11 -25.57 -8.37
CA SER A 167 11.02 -25.74 -6.91
C SER A 167 12.02 -24.90 -6.13
N TYR A 168 13.09 -24.42 -6.77
CA TYR A 168 14.09 -23.53 -6.19
C TYR A 168 13.80 -22.06 -6.35
N THR A 169 12.84 -21.69 -7.20
CA THR A 169 12.35 -20.32 -7.23
C THR A 169 11.47 -20.08 -6.02
N HIS A 170 12.09 -19.65 -4.93
CA HIS A 170 11.33 -19.07 -3.83
C HIS A 170 10.54 -17.91 -4.39
N LEU A 171 9.23 -17.93 -4.22
CA LEU A 171 8.37 -16.74 -4.34
C LEU A 171 8.67 -15.79 -3.16
N THR A 172 9.92 -15.43 -2.99
CA THR A 172 10.32 -14.27 -2.24
C THR A 172 9.98 -13.08 -3.15
N LEU A 173 8.80 -12.51 -2.94
CA LEU A 173 8.51 -11.23 -3.53
C LEU A 173 9.61 -10.26 -3.11
N PRO A 174 10.16 -9.51 -4.07
CA PRO A 174 11.25 -8.59 -3.77
C PRO A 174 10.82 -7.59 -2.71
N THR A 175 11.79 -7.19 -1.93
CA THR A 175 11.74 -6.22 -0.85
C THR A 175 10.80 -5.07 -1.12
N THR A 176 9.98 -4.76 -0.16
CA THR A 176 9.04 -3.66 -0.15
C THR A 176 9.76 -2.34 -0.38
N ARG A 177 9.36 -1.58 -1.40
CA ARG A 177 9.85 -0.22 -1.60
C ARG A 177 8.92 0.77 -0.93
N CYS A 178 9.48 1.76 -0.25
CA CYS A 178 8.73 2.90 0.24
C CYS A 178 8.62 3.94 -0.87
N VAL A 179 7.43 4.46 -1.08
CA VAL A 179 7.16 5.54 -2.02
C VAL A 179 6.65 6.73 -1.21
N TRP A 180 7.24 7.89 -1.44
CA TRP A 180 6.88 9.14 -0.78
C TRP A 180 6.23 10.11 -1.76
N VAL A 181 5.31 10.92 -1.27
CA VAL A 181 4.57 11.93 -2.06
C VAL A 181 5.00 13.33 -1.66
#